data_b3c8538e8756c38fb50ac6319e6f968e
#
_entry.id   b3c8538e8756c38fb50ac6319e6f968e
#
_cell.length_a   1.000
_cell.length_b   1.000
_cell.length_c   1.000
_cell.angle_alpha   90.00
_cell.angle_beta   90.00
_cell.angle_gamma   90.00
#
_symmetry.space_group_name_H-M   'P 1'
#
loop_
_entity.id
_entity.type
_entity.pdbx_description
1 polymer ?
#
loop_
_entity_poly.entity_id
_entity_poly.type
_entity_poly.pdbx_seq_one_letter_code
_entity_poly.pdbx_strand_id
1 'polypeptide(L)'
;TRSYSVNWSSDVCSSDLAENPGMLSRLILPMLLTSIGAGLVMPFMNVFFRQVHSQPDPVIGTLFAWGSLAMGVGLLVAPPLAERMGKIKFVVISQGLSIPFLILLGYAPWFWLSAASYYVRVALMNMSGPVYQTFVMEQVDASARATIASLVSMSWNFGWAFSPMISGWLQVRYGFGPVFLGTIVLYILAVWLYYIFFWKKLVLIQPAPIAGE
;
A
#
# COMPACT_ATOMS: atom_id res chain seq x y z
N THR A 1 6.70 -41.81 -25.80
CA THR A 1 7.25 -40.59 -25.14
C THR A 1 7.01 -39.40 -26.06
N ARG A 2 5.88 -38.71 -25.87
CA ARG A 2 5.62 -37.40 -26.48
C ARG A 2 6.32 -36.34 -25.66
N SER A 3 7.43 -35.80 -26.15
CA SER A 3 8.04 -34.59 -25.62
C SER A 3 7.09 -33.40 -25.87
N TYR A 4 6.41 -32.91 -24.86
CA TYR A 4 5.77 -31.61 -24.90
C TYR A 4 6.87 -30.56 -24.91
N SER A 5 7.23 -30.05 -26.07
CA SER A 5 7.94 -28.80 -26.18
C SER A 5 6.97 -27.69 -25.78
N VAL A 6 7.09 -27.18 -24.58
CA VAL A 6 6.41 -25.96 -24.17
C VAL A 6 7.00 -24.82 -24.99
N ASN A 7 6.27 -24.40 -26.00
CA ASN A 7 6.64 -23.26 -26.82
C ASN A 7 6.38 -22.00 -25.97
N TRP A 8 7.43 -21.42 -25.42
CA TRP A 8 7.39 -20.14 -24.69
C TRP A 8 7.22 -18.99 -25.71
N SER A 9 6.11 -18.99 -26.43
CA SER A 9 5.78 -17.83 -27.24
C SER A 9 5.21 -16.75 -26.33
N SER A 10 5.83 -15.58 -26.38
CA SER A 10 5.43 -14.34 -25.70
C SER A 10 3.97 -13.92 -26.02
N ASP A 11 3.35 -14.60 -26.97
CA ASP A 11 2.02 -14.28 -27.50
C ASP A 11 0.88 -14.77 -26.58
N VAL A 12 1.09 -15.84 -25.78
CA VAL A 12 0.07 -16.37 -24.88
C VAL A 12 -0.11 -15.47 -23.64
N CYS A 13 0.95 -14.77 -23.22
CA CYS A 13 0.90 -13.91 -22.03
C CYS A 13 0.21 -12.56 -22.31
N SER A 14 0.16 -12.12 -23.56
CA SER A 14 -0.47 -10.84 -23.95
C SER A 14 -1.97 -10.98 -24.22
N SER A 15 -2.46 -12.14 -24.66
CA SER A 15 -3.88 -12.34 -24.98
C SER A 15 -4.77 -12.33 -23.75
N ASP A 16 -4.39 -13.05 -22.67
CA ASP A 16 -5.21 -13.13 -21.45
C ASP A 16 -5.25 -11.81 -20.66
N LEU A 17 -4.17 -11.02 -20.74
CA LEU A 17 -4.12 -9.66 -20.18
C LEU A 17 -4.94 -8.66 -21.00
N ALA A 18 -5.00 -8.85 -22.33
CA ALA A 18 -5.80 -8.02 -23.23
C ALA A 18 -7.31 -8.34 -23.10
N GLU A 19 -7.68 -9.56 -22.72
CA GLU A 19 -9.08 -9.97 -22.57
C GLU A 19 -9.78 -9.34 -21.35
N ASN A 20 -9.04 -8.95 -20.29
CA ASN A 20 -9.63 -8.37 -19.08
C ASN A 20 -8.94 -7.08 -18.58
N PRO A 21 -8.90 -5.99 -19.38
CA PRO A 21 -8.27 -4.73 -18.97
C PRO A 21 -8.94 -4.11 -17.73
N GLY A 22 -10.21 -4.42 -17.50
CA GLY A 22 -10.95 -3.96 -16.32
C GLY A 22 -10.50 -4.62 -15.02
N MET A 23 -10.02 -5.86 -15.04
CA MET A 23 -9.46 -6.53 -13.86
C MET A 23 -8.08 -5.94 -13.52
N LEU A 24 -7.25 -5.74 -14.52
CA LEU A 24 -5.91 -5.18 -14.38
C LEU A 24 -5.95 -3.76 -13.78
N SER A 25 -6.82 -2.90 -14.30
CA SER A 25 -6.98 -1.54 -13.76
C SER A 25 -7.46 -1.53 -12.31
N ARG A 26 -8.33 -2.45 -11.91
CA ARG A 26 -8.81 -2.58 -10.52
C ARG A 26 -7.71 -3.03 -9.56
N LEU A 27 -6.75 -3.83 -10.02
CA LEU A 27 -5.61 -4.26 -9.22
C LEU A 27 -4.54 -3.16 -9.11
N ILE A 28 -4.25 -2.47 -10.21
CA ILE A 28 -3.14 -1.52 -10.28
C ILE A 28 -3.51 -0.15 -9.70
N LEU A 29 -4.70 0.37 -9.99
CA LEU A 29 -5.07 1.76 -9.66
C LEU A 29 -5.00 2.08 -8.16
N PRO A 30 -5.56 1.26 -7.23
CA PRO A 30 -5.45 1.54 -5.81
C PRO A 30 -4.01 1.51 -5.31
N MET A 31 -3.21 0.59 -5.85
CA MET A 31 -1.79 0.48 -5.49
C MET A 31 -0.98 1.67 -5.99
N LEU A 32 -1.24 2.14 -7.21
CA LEU A 32 -0.60 3.34 -7.76
C LEU A 32 -0.90 4.58 -6.92
N LEU A 33 -2.16 4.78 -6.51
CA LEU A 33 -2.55 5.88 -5.63
C LEU A 33 -1.84 5.80 -4.26
N THR A 34 -1.77 4.60 -3.70
CA THR A 34 -1.04 4.37 -2.44
C THR A 34 0.47 4.68 -2.60
N SER A 35 1.06 4.28 -3.72
CA SER A 35 2.47 4.52 -4.03
C SER A 35 2.77 6.02 -4.21
N ILE A 36 1.93 6.74 -4.95
CA ILE A 36 2.06 8.20 -5.12
C ILE A 36 1.98 8.88 -3.74
N GLY A 37 0.98 8.54 -2.94
CA GLY A 37 0.83 9.08 -1.59
C GLY A 37 2.02 8.77 -0.68
N ALA A 38 2.57 7.56 -0.73
CA ALA A 38 3.77 7.19 0.03
C ALA A 38 4.99 8.00 -0.42
N GLY A 39 5.20 8.14 -1.73
CA GLY A 39 6.31 8.89 -2.31
C GLY A 39 6.26 10.40 -2.03
N LEU A 40 5.08 10.97 -1.76
CA LEU A 40 4.97 12.38 -1.35
C LEU A 40 5.54 12.64 0.04
N VAL A 41 5.36 11.74 0.99
CA VAL A 41 5.69 11.99 2.41
C VAL A 41 6.95 11.26 2.86
N MET A 42 7.11 9.97 2.50
CA MET A 42 8.13 9.11 3.09
C MET A 42 9.57 9.59 2.90
N PRO A 43 10.00 10.03 1.69
CA PRO A 43 11.37 10.48 1.48
C PRO A 43 11.77 11.71 2.31
N PHE A 44 10.78 12.48 2.74
CA PHE A 44 10.99 13.76 3.44
C PHE A 44 10.68 13.68 4.95
N MET A 45 10.45 12.49 5.50
CA MET A 45 10.12 12.35 6.91
C MET A 45 11.23 12.86 7.84
N ASN A 46 12.50 12.72 7.45
CA ASN A 46 13.60 13.26 8.24
C ASN A 46 13.59 14.80 8.23
N VAL A 47 13.31 15.41 7.08
CA VAL A 47 13.20 16.85 6.93
C VAL A 47 12.00 17.38 7.72
N PHE A 48 10.87 16.67 7.68
CA PHE A 48 9.69 16.98 8.47
C PHE A 48 9.97 17.04 9.97
N PHE A 49 10.55 15.99 10.54
CA PHE A 49 10.88 15.98 11.99
C PHE A 49 11.91 17.02 12.37
N ARG A 50 12.86 17.33 11.48
CA ARG A 50 13.85 18.38 11.72
C ARG A 50 13.23 19.77 11.69
N GLN A 51 12.41 20.09 10.68
CA GLN A 51 11.89 21.44 10.46
C GLN A 51 10.65 21.75 11.29
N VAL A 52 9.71 20.82 11.39
CA VAL A 52 8.43 21.02 12.08
C VAL A 52 8.55 20.79 13.57
N HIS A 53 9.27 19.74 13.96
CA HIS A 53 9.43 19.39 15.37
C HIS A 53 10.80 19.77 15.97
N SER A 54 11.66 20.43 15.19
CA SER A 54 13.00 20.90 15.62
C SER A 54 13.85 19.81 16.28
N GLN A 55 13.75 18.56 15.78
CA GLN A 55 14.47 17.44 16.36
C GLN A 55 15.88 17.31 15.78
N PRO A 56 16.89 17.01 16.62
CA PRO A 56 18.26 16.77 16.15
C PRO A 56 18.36 15.39 15.45
N ASP A 57 19.34 15.27 14.54
CA ASP A 57 19.54 14.07 13.74
C ASP A 57 19.65 12.75 14.51
N PRO A 58 20.33 12.68 15.68
CA PRO A 58 20.36 11.45 16.47
C PRO A 58 18.99 10.98 16.95
N VAL A 59 18.09 11.90 17.31
CA VAL A 59 16.72 11.58 17.72
C VAL A 59 15.92 11.06 16.52
N ILE A 60 16.07 11.69 15.37
CA ILE A 60 15.41 11.25 14.13
C ILE A 60 15.92 9.86 13.71
N GLY A 61 17.22 9.61 13.78
CA GLY A 61 17.82 8.30 13.51
C GLY A 61 17.27 7.21 14.43
N THR A 62 17.19 7.51 15.74
CA THR A 62 16.59 6.59 16.74
C THR A 62 15.11 6.34 16.44
N LEU A 63 14.36 7.38 16.06
CA LEU A 63 12.95 7.26 15.67
C LEU A 63 12.78 6.32 14.48
N PHE A 64 13.62 6.43 13.45
CA PHE A 64 13.54 5.53 12.30
C PHE A 64 14.00 4.11 12.63
N ALA A 65 14.97 3.92 13.51
CA ALA A 65 15.38 2.60 13.96
C ALA A 65 14.23 1.87 14.68
N TRP A 66 13.55 2.52 15.61
CA TRP A 66 12.36 1.98 16.26
C TRP A 66 11.18 1.80 15.28
N GLY A 67 11.03 2.70 14.31
CA GLY A 67 10.06 2.56 13.21
C GLY A 67 10.30 1.29 12.38
N SER A 68 11.55 0.98 12.07
CA SER A 68 11.92 -0.25 11.36
C SER A 68 11.61 -1.50 12.19
N LEU A 69 11.80 -1.44 13.51
CA LEU A 69 11.42 -2.54 14.41
C LEU A 69 9.89 -2.71 14.44
N ALA A 70 9.14 -1.62 14.56
CA ALA A 70 7.67 -1.64 14.52
C ALA A 70 7.15 -2.21 13.19
N MET A 71 7.79 -1.86 12.07
CA MET A 71 7.50 -2.43 10.75
C MET A 71 7.77 -3.95 10.74
N GLY A 72 8.91 -4.40 11.28
CA GLY A 72 9.25 -5.82 11.36
C GLY A 72 8.23 -6.62 12.17
N VAL A 73 7.83 -6.12 13.33
CA VAL A 73 6.76 -6.72 14.16
C VAL A 73 5.45 -6.77 13.35
N GLY A 74 5.09 -5.69 12.66
CA GLY A 74 3.93 -5.64 11.79
C GLY A 74 3.95 -6.75 10.74
N LEU A 75 5.06 -6.92 10.03
CA LEU A 75 5.21 -7.95 9.00
C LEU A 75 5.06 -9.37 9.55
N LEU A 76 5.51 -9.64 10.78
CA LEU A 76 5.34 -10.94 11.43
C LEU A 76 3.89 -11.23 11.80
N VAL A 77 3.14 -10.21 12.22
CA VAL A 77 1.74 -10.34 12.65
C VAL A 77 0.77 -10.36 11.46
N ALA A 78 1.18 -9.81 10.30
CA ALA A 78 0.32 -9.66 9.13
C ALA A 78 -0.24 -10.98 8.58
N PRO A 79 0.55 -12.07 8.34
CA PRO A 79 0.03 -13.31 7.76
C PRO A 79 -1.06 -13.97 8.61
N PRO A 80 -0.87 -14.26 9.91
CA PRO A 80 -1.90 -14.92 10.71
C PRO A 80 -3.18 -14.09 10.86
N LEU A 81 -3.05 -12.75 10.83
CA LEU A 81 -4.20 -11.88 10.92
C LEU A 81 -4.97 -11.82 9.58
N ALA A 82 -4.24 -11.80 8.47
CA ALA A 82 -4.82 -11.84 7.13
C ALA A 82 -5.52 -13.18 6.82
N GLU A 83 -5.02 -14.30 7.34
CA GLU A 83 -5.68 -15.61 7.22
C GLU A 83 -7.01 -15.64 7.97
N ARG A 84 -7.06 -15.07 9.17
CA ARG A 84 -8.29 -15.05 9.99
C ARG A 84 -9.36 -14.11 9.45
N MET A 85 -8.98 -12.95 8.95
CA MET A 85 -9.91 -11.89 8.53
C MET A 85 -10.23 -11.92 7.03
N GLY A 86 -9.39 -12.63 6.25
CA GLY A 86 -9.38 -12.56 4.79
C GLY A 86 -8.46 -11.44 4.27
N LYS A 87 -7.64 -11.77 3.26
CA LYS A 87 -6.53 -10.92 2.78
C LYS A 87 -6.96 -9.51 2.41
N ILE A 88 -8.01 -9.37 1.59
CA ILE A 88 -8.44 -8.05 1.14
C ILE A 88 -9.11 -7.24 2.25
N LYS A 89 -9.86 -7.88 3.15
CA LYS A 89 -10.44 -7.21 4.32
C LYS A 89 -9.34 -6.66 5.22
N PHE A 90 -8.30 -7.46 5.44
CA PHE A 90 -7.12 -7.05 6.20
C PHE A 90 -6.44 -5.83 5.57
N VAL A 91 -6.21 -5.82 4.25
CA VAL A 91 -5.59 -4.69 3.52
C VAL A 91 -6.43 -3.42 3.67
N VAL A 92 -7.75 -3.50 3.47
CA VAL A 92 -8.65 -2.34 3.61
C VAL A 92 -8.65 -1.79 5.03
N ILE A 93 -8.71 -2.67 6.03
CA ILE A 93 -8.74 -2.26 7.45
C ILE A 93 -7.40 -1.67 7.86
N SER A 94 -6.27 -2.31 7.55
CA SER A 94 -4.95 -1.83 7.94
C SER A 94 -4.60 -0.50 7.29
N GLN A 95 -4.87 -0.35 6.00
CA GLN A 95 -4.66 0.93 5.29
C GLN A 95 -5.64 2.01 5.77
N GLY A 96 -6.92 1.67 5.95
CA GLY A 96 -7.92 2.60 6.48
C GLY A 96 -7.57 3.09 7.88
N LEU A 97 -7.16 2.18 8.77
CA LEU A 97 -6.72 2.52 10.12
C LEU A 97 -5.43 3.35 10.13
N SER A 98 -4.59 3.27 9.10
CA SER A 98 -3.38 4.10 9.00
C SER A 98 -3.67 5.58 8.74
N ILE A 99 -4.86 5.93 8.21
CA ILE A 99 -5.21 7.31 7.83
C ILE A 99 -5.31 8.24 9.05
N PRO A 100 -6.03 7.92 10.14
CA PRO A 100 -6.03 8.78 11.32
C PRO A 100 -4.64 8.97 11.91
N PHE A 101 -3.77 7.96 11.88
CA PHE A 101 -2.38 8.10 12.31
C PHE A 101 -1.54 8.96 11.36
N LEU A 102 -1.85 8.98 10.07
CA LEU A 102 -1.26 9.92 9.12
C LEU A 102 -1.67 11.37 9.41
N ILE A 103 -2.92 11.59 9.76
CA ILE A 103 -3.41 12.92 10.17
C ILE A 103 -2.70 13.38 11.45
N LEU A 104 -2.65 12.51 12.46
CA LEU A 104 -1.93 12.82 13.71
C LEU A 104 -0.44 13.05 13.47
N LEU A 105 0.21 12.25 12.63
CA LEU A 105 1.61 12.42 12.26
C LEU A 105 1.88 13.80 11.67
N GLY A 106 1.06 14.25 10.72
CA GLY A 106 1.30 15.48 9.96
C GLY A 106 0.87 16.77 10.68
N TYR A 107 -0.11 16.67 11.59
CA TYR A 107 -0.75 17.85 12.19
C TYR A 107 -0.68 17.90 13.72
N ALA A 108 -0.10 16.89 14.39
CA ALA A 108 0.06 16.93 15.84
C ALA A 108 1.04 18.03 16.26
N PRO A 109 0.68 18.85 17.27
CA PRO A 109 1.57 19.92 17.76
C PRO A 109 2.74 19.37 18.57
N TRP A 110 2.63 18.14 19.09
CA TRP A 110 3.62 17.54 19.98
C TRP A 110 4.42 16.46 19.26
N PHE A 111 5.75 16.53 19.37
CA PHE A 111 6.66 15.55 18.80
C PHE A 111 6.30 14.09 19.18
N TRP A 112 6.05 13.84 20.47
CA TRP A 112 5.78 12.48 20.95
C TRP A 112 4.52 11.86 20.34
N LEU A 113 3.49 12.67 20.12
CA LEU A 113 2.26 12.21 19.47
C LEU A 113 2.51 11.92 17.98
N SER A 114 3.27 12.77 17.31
CA SER A 114 3.68 12.57 15.92
C SER A 114 4.57 11.32 15.78
N ALA A 115 5.53 11.12 16.69
CA ALA A 115 6.41 9.95 16.71
C ALA A 115 5.64 8.64 16.96
N ALA A 116 4.74 8.62 17.95
CA ALA A 116 3.90 7.44 18.21
C ALA A 116 3.01 7.10 16.99
N SER A 117 2.43 8.13 16.37
CA SER A 117 1.61 7.97 15.16
C SER A 117 2.44 7.45 13.99
N TYR A 118 3.69 7.88 13.85
CA TYR A 118 4.62 7.36 12.87
C TYR A 118 4.85 5.85 13.01
N TYR A 119 5.11 5.35 14.23
CA TYR A 119 5.33 3.93 14.48
C TYR A 119 4.13 3.08 14.10
N VAL A 120 2.95 3.47 14.57
CA VAL A 120 1.70 2.74 14.27
C VAL A 120 1.42 2.76 12.76
N ARG A 121 1.57 3.93 12.12
CA ARG A 121 1.35 4.09 10.69
C ARG A 121 2.30 3.23 9.86
N VAL A 122 3.60 3.26 10.17
CA VAL A 122 4.62 2.47 9.43
C VAL A 122 4.33 0.98 9.54
N ALA A 123 3.97 0.49 10.73
CA ALA A 123 3.57 -0.90 10.91
C ALA A 123 2.34 -1.23 10.05
N LEU A 124 1.24 -0.50 10.19
CA LEU A 124 -0.03 -0.75 9.49
C LEU A 124 0.11 -0.73 7.96
N MET A 125 0.86 0.24 7.43
CA MET A 125 1.03 0.36 5.98
C MET A 125 1.91 -0.75 5.40
N ASN A 126 2.99 -1.11 6.09
CA ASN A 126 3.89 -2.14 5.59
C ASN A 126 3.33 -3.56 5.76
N MET A 127 2.45 -3.80 6.74
CA MET A 127 1.71 -5.07 6.88
C MET A 127 0.88 -5.39 5.64
N SER A 128 0.27 -4.40 5.02
CA SER A 128 -0.66 -4.60 3.90
C SER A 128 0.02 -5.02 2.59
N GLY A 129 1.26 -4.61 2.36
CA GLY A 129 1.97 -4.82 1.10
C GLY A 129 2.11 -6.29 0.70
N PRO A 130 2.79 -7.15 1.49
CA PRO A 130 2.95 -8.57 1.18
C PRO A 130 1.61 -9.32 1.08
N VAL A 131 0.65 -8.97 1.95
CA VAL A 131 -0.69 -9.57 1.94
C VAL A 131 -1.42 -9.23 0.63
N TYR A 132 -1.32 -7.99 0.17
CA TYR A 132 -1.89 -7.58 -1.10
C TYR A 132 -1.21 -8.27 -2.29
N GLN A 133 0.13 -8.38 -2.30
CA GLN A 133 0.84 -9.12 -3.34
C GLN A 133 0.38 -10.58 -3.42
N THR A 134 0.28 -11.26 -2.28
CA THR A 134 -0.24 -12.64 -2.22
C THR A 134 -1.66 -12.72 -2.76
N PHE A 135 -2.54 -11.79 -2.37
CA PHE A 135 -3.91 -11.72 -2.88
C PHE A 135 -3.93 -11.56 -4.40
N VAL A 136 -3.12 -10.66 -4.96
CA VAL A 136 -3.05 -10.44 -6.42
C VAL A 136 -2.60 -11.71 -7.15
N MET A 137 -1.57 -12.40 -6.63
CA MET A 137 -1.07 -13.64 -7.24
C MET A 137 -2.10 -14.79 -7.23
N GLU A 138 -3.05 -14.78 -6.29
CA GLU A 138 -4.13 -15.77 -6.23
C GLU A 138 -5.29 -15.47 -7.20
N GLN A 139 -5.42 -14.20 -7.63
CA GLN A 139 -6.46 -13.79 -8.58
C GLN A 139 -6.07 -14.00 -10.04
N VAL A 140 -4.84 -14.43 -10.30
CA VAL A 140 -4.25 -14.48 -11.64
C VAL A 140 -3.74 -15.90 -11.93
N ASP A 141 -3.97 -16.35 -13.17
CA ASP A 141 -3.47 -17.64 -13.66
C ASP A 141 -1.95 -17.75 -13.60
N ALA A 142 -1.44 -18.96 -13.43
CA ALA A 142 -0.02 -19.21 -13.23
C ALA A 142 0.87 -18.66 -14.37
N SER A 143 0.35 -18.65 -15.59
CA SER A 143 1.03 -18.12 -16.79
C SER A 143 1.21 -16.60 -16.77
N ALA A 144 0.26 -15.86 -16.18
CA ALA A 144 0.26 -14.40 -16.15
C ALA A 144 0.90 -13.81 -14.88
N ARG A 145 1.22 -14.63 -13.85
CA ARG A 145 1.71 -14.15 -12.54
C ARG A 145 2.97 -13.30 -12.65
N ALA A 146 3.93 -13.70 -13.48
CA ALA A 146 5.19 -12.95 -13.66
C ALA A 146 4.94 -11.56 -14.23
N THR A 147 4.07 -11.45 -15.23
CA THR A 147 3.72 -10.18 -15.87
C THR A 147 2.96 -9.27 -14.91
N ILE A 148 1.98 -9.81 -14.17
CA ILE A 148 1.24 -9.03 -13.17
C ILE A 148 2.13 -8.58 -12.03
N ALA A 149 3.03 -9.44 -11.53
CA ALA A 149 4.00 -9.04 -10.52
C ALA A 149 4.89 -7.88 -10.99
N SER A 150 5.34 -7.93 -12.24
CA SER A 150 6.13 -6.85 -12.86
C SER A 150 5.33 -5.54 -12.98
N LEU A 151 4.07 -5.61 -13.40
CA LEU A 151 3.18 -4.44 -13.51
C LEU A 151 2.88 -3.82 -12.15
N VAL A 152 2.63 -4.64 -11.13
CA VAL A 152 2.42 -4.19 -9.75
C VAL A 152 3.68 -3.50 -9.23
N SER A 153 4.86 -4.11 -9.41
CA SER A 153 6.13 -3.52 -9.02
C SER A 153 6.45 -2.23 -9.78
N MET A 154 6.18 -2.21 -11.09
CA MET A 154 6.35 -1.02 -11.92
C MET A 154 5.46 0.13 -11.46
N SER A 155 4.20 -0.15 -11.13
CA SER A 155 3.24 0.84 -10.62
C SER A 155 3.69 1.42 -9.28
N TRP A 156 4.26 0.58 -8.40
CA TRP A 156 4.85 1.04 -7.14
C TRP A 156 6.04 1.96 -7.38
N ASN A 157 6.98 1.54 -8.23
CA ASN A 157 8.18 2.33 -8.54
C ASN A 157 7.85 3.63 -9.28
N PHE A 158 6.82 3.63 -10.12
CA PHE A 158 6.37 4.82 -10.83
C PHE A 158 5.93 5.94 -9.85
N GLY A 159 5.11 5.60 -8.85
CA GLY A 159 4.73 6.55 -7.82
C GLY A 159 5.95 7.13 -7.07
N TRP A 160 6.90 6.27 -6.71
CA TRP A 160 8.15 6.68 -6.03
C TRP A 160 9.10 7.51 -6.90
N ALA A 161 9.07 7.34 -8.23
CA ALA A 161 9.93 8.09 -9.12
C ALA A 161 9.51 9.57 -9.26
N PHE A 162 8.23 9.85 -9.32
CA PHE A 162 7.71 11.19 -9.62
C PHE A 162 7.22 11.97 -8.40
N SER A 163 6.66 11.29 -7.41
CA SER A 163 6.06 11.94 -6.24
C SER A 163 7.02 12.79 -5.42
N PRO A 164 8.29 12.40 -5.18
CA PRO A 164 9.22 13.23 -4.42
C PRO A 164 9.51 14.58 -5.07
N MET A 165 9.54 14.66 -6.39
CA MET A 165 9.75 15.92 -7.11
C MET A 165 8.59 16.89 -6.85
N ILE A 166 7.35 16.39 -6.95
CA ILE A 166 6.14 17.18 -6.66
C ILE A 166 6.12 17.60 -5.18
N SER A 167 6.45 16.67 -4.30
CA SER A 167 6.50 16.92 -2.86
C SER A 167 7.53 17.98 -2.49
N GLY A 168 8.75 17.87 -3.04
CA GLY A 168 9.82 18.87 -2.79
C GLY A 168 9.41 20.28 -3.21
N TRP A 169 8.79 20.42 -4.39
CA TRP A 169 8.28 21.71 -4.86
C TRP A 169 7.18 22.27 -3.95
N LEU A 170 6.23 21.43 -3.52
CA LEU A 170 5.16 21.82 -2.60
C LEU A 170 5.70 22.27 -1.24
N GLN A 171 6.67 21.51 -0.69
CA GLN A 171 7.25 21.80 0.63
C GLN A 171 8.00 23.14 0.65
N VAL A 172 8.77 23.45 -0.40
CA VAL A 172 9.50 24.72 -0.50
C VAL A 172 8.54 25.90 -0.58
N ARG A 173 7.40 25.74 -1.23
CA ARG A 173 6.48 26.84 -1.51
C ARG A 173 5.37 27.01 -0.47
N TYR A 174 4.88 25.93 0.11
CA TYR A 174 3.69 25.91 0.98
C TYR A 174 3.91 25.13 2.30
N GLY A 175 5.10 24.58 2.52
CA GLY A 175 5.38 23.75 3.68
C GLY A 175 4.79 22.34 3.57
N PHE A 176 4.80 21.62 4.70
CA PHE A 176 4.40 20.23 4.76
C PHE A 176 2.87 20.01 4.74
N GLY A 177 2.07 20.98 5.15
CA GLY A 177 0.61 20.83 5.26
C GLY A 177 -0.07 20.31 4.00
N PRO A 178 0.10 20.94 2.83
CA PRO A 178 -0.50 20.46 1.57
C PRO A 178 -0.02 19.07 1.15
N VAL A 179 1.23 18.70 1.46
CA VAL A 179 1.78 17.38 1.15
C VAL A 179 1.08 16.30 1.95
N PHE A 180 0.90 16.49 3.26
CA PHE A 180 0.14 15.57 4.09
C PHE A 180 -1.31 15.48 3.66
N LEU A 181 -1.95 16.62 3.36
CA LEU A 181 -3.34 16.65 2.88
C LEU A 181 -3.49 15.86 1.57
N GLY A 182 -2.61 16.09 0.59
CA GLY A 182 -2.61 15.35 -0.68
C GLY A 182 -2.45 13.84 -0.47
N THR A 183 -1.55 13.45 0.42
CA THR A 183 -1.35 12.03 0.78
C THR A 183 -2.59 11.42 1.44
N ILE A 184 -3.24 12.14 2.36
CA ILE A 184 -4.47 11.71 3.03
C ILE A 184 -5.58 11.47 1.99
N VAL A 185 -5.77 12.41 1.07
CA VAL A 185 -6.79 12.29 0.00
C VAL A 185 -6.50 11.08 -0.88
N LEU A 186 -5.26 10.88 -1.31
CA LEU A 186 -4.86 9.73 -2.12
C LEU A 186 -5.10 8.40 -1.40
N TYR A 187 -4.81 8.33 -0.10
CA TYR A 187 -5.04 7.11 0.70
C TYR A 187 -6.52 6.84 0.93
N ILE A 188 -7.33 7.87 1.18
CA ILE A 188 -8.78 7.70 1.26
C ILE A 188 -9.33 7.16 -0.06
N LEU A 189 -8.90 7.71 -1.20
CA LEU A 189 -9.30 7.23 -2.52
C LEU A 189 -8.83 5.79 -2.77
N ALA A 190 -7.60 5.45 -2.41
CA ALA A 190 -7.08 4.09 -2.56
C ALA A 190 -7.87 3.07 -1.73
N VAL A 191 -8.13 3.37 -0.45
CA VAL A 191 -8.92 2.51 0.45
C VAL A 191 -10.36 2.36 -0.05
N TRP A 192 -10.95 3.44 -0.54
CA TRP A 192 -12.29 3.44 -1.13
C TRP A 192 -12.37 2.55 -2.39
N LEU A 193 -11.34 2.60 -3.27
CA LEU A 193 -11.25 1.73 -4.44
C LEU A 193 -11.07 0.27 -4.04
N TYR A 194 -10.20 -0.05 -3.07
CA TYR A 194 -10.07 -1.40 -2.53
C TYR A 194 -11.39 -1.93 -2.00
N TYR A 195 -12.13 -1.09 -1.26
CA TYR A 195 -13.45 -1.44 -0.72
C TYR A 195 -14.46 -1.74 -1.84
N ILE A 196 -14.60 -0.86 -2.84
CA ILE A 196 -15.57 -1.05 -3.93
C ILE A 196 -15.20 -2.23 -4.82
N PHE A 197 -13.94 -2.36 -5.20
CA PHE A 197 -13.54 -3.34 -6.18
C PHE A 197 -13.51 -4.77 -5.64
N PHE A 198 -13.16 -4.91 -4.37
CA PHE A 198 -12.90 -6.23 -3.80
C PHE A 198 -13.77 -6.60 -2.62
N TRP A 199 -13.96 -5.71 -1.64
CA TRP A 199 -14.74 -6.04 -0.46
C TRP A 199 -16.21 -6.27 -0.79
N LYS A 200 -16.83 -5.34 -1.52
CA LYS A 200 -18.25 -5.42 -1.88
C LYS A 200 -18.56 -6.66 -2.74
N LYS A 201 -17.64 -7.06 -3.62
CA LYS A 201 -17.79 -8.28 -4.44
C LYS A 201 -17.67 -9.56 -3.63
N LEU A 202 -16.74 -9.63 -2.66
CA LEU A 202 -16.60 -10.80 -1.78
C LEU A 202 -17.85 -11.03 -0.93
N VAL A 203 -18.52 -9.97 -0.47
CA VAL A 203 -19.77 -10.07 0.29
C VAL A 203 -20.92 -10.61 -0.58
N LEU A 204 -20.89 -10.34 -1.89
CA LEU A 204 -21.92 -10.81 -2.83
C LEU A 204 -21.72 -12.26 -3.32
N ILE A 205 -20.51 -12.83 -3.12
CA ILE A 205 -20.14 -14.17 -3.60
C ILE A 205 -20.16 -15.20 -2.45
N GLN A 206 -20.28 -14.79 -1.19
CA GLN A 206 -20.50 -15.75 -0.10
C GLN A 206 -21.85 -16.42 -0.30
N PRO A 207 -21.91 -17.76 -0.56
CA PRO A 207 -23.17 -18.47 -0.57
C PRO A 207 -23.80 -18.32 0.80
N ALA A 208 -25.13 -18.14 0.83
CA ALA A 208 -25.90 -18.15 2.06
C ALA A 208 -25.51 -19.39 2.88
N PRO A 209 -25.38 -19.28 4.23
CA PRO A 209 -25.13 -20.45 5.06
C PRO A 209 -26.19 -21.49 4.75
N ILE A 210 -25.75 -22.71 4.40
CA ILE A 210 -26.63 -23.84 4.18
C ILE A 210 -27.37 -24.01 5.50
N ALA A 211 -28.62 -23.61 5.54
CA ALA A 211 -29.51 -23.85 6.65
C ALA A 211 -29.80 -25.36 6.63
N GLY A 212 -29.26 -26.08 7.57
CA GLY A 212 -29.62 -27.46 7.86
C GLY A 212 -28.47 -28.46 7.82
N GLU A 213 -27.76 -28.61 8.91
CA GLU A 213 -27.43 -29.93 9.52
C GLU A 213 -27.37 -29.73 11.02
#